data_62d4d63a6c4e4f46a8398dc1e2aaea62
#
_entry.id   62d4d63a6c4e4f46a8398dc1e2aaea62
#
_cell.length_a   1.000
_cell.length_b   1.000
_cell.length_c   1.000
_cell.angle_alpha   90.00
_cell.angle_beta   90.00
_cell.angle_gamma   90.00
#
_symmetry.space_group_name_H-M   'P 1'
#
loop_
_entity.id
_entity.type
_entity.pdbx_description
1 polymer ?
#
loop_
_entity_poly.entity_id
_entity_poly.type
_entity_poly.pdbx_seq_one_letter_code
_entity_poly.pdbx_strand_id
1 'polypeptide(L)'
;IRDRPVTVRLLDRPSKREVKDEDGVLEALLTAWVEANHPLPEGFEREELHWGVNSKIPKKQGLKSSAAVCIAALRALCRATDTHLEPHEMVSLATQAQTEAKVSLTGSIDDAWSCLSPGWKLIDVQAPITEGVLMDDPGLSAEDWTVLLVLRGPRTHRPTLEDFASQATAFQQALVALQDGNPLVALTWNGRGVVAALRDVEGRKMANDSFMNSARSAGISGSGPALVIVVPAQQTPTVERLKSWYSNRYPCLLYTSD
;
A
#
# COMPACT_ATOMS: atom_id res chain seq x y z
N ILE A 1 -9.51 2.80 -1.70
CA ILE A 1 -8.90 4.10 -1.30
C ILE A 1 -9.32 5.22 -2.30
N ARG A 2 -10.37 5.01 -3.11
CA ARG A 2 -10.85 6.01 -4.08
C ARG A 2 -11.21 7.36 -3.44
N ASP A 3 -11.71 7.35 -2.23
CA ASP A 3 -12.17 8.50 -1.44
C ASP A 3 -11.02 9.24 -0.71
N ARG A 4 -9.78 8.77 -0.82
CA ARG A 4 -8.58 9.41 -0.25
C ARG A 4 -7.53 9.66 -1.32
N PRO A 5 -7.80 10.54 -2.28
CA PRO A 5 -6.86 10.82 -3.35
C PRO A 5 -5.56 11.43 -2.79
N VAL A 6 -4.44 10.97 -3.32
CA VAL A 6 -3.16 11.67 -3.17
C VAL A 6 -3.03 12.63 -4.33
N THR A 7 -2.78 13.88 -4.02
CA THR A 7 -2.51 14.91 -5.02
C THR A 7 -1.11 15.44 -4.81
N VAL A 8 -0.32 15.45 -5.87
CA VAL A 8 1.01 16.07 -5.89
C VAL A 8 1.02 17.16 -6.94
N ARG A 9 1.66 18.26 -6.61
CA ARG A 9 1.87 19.40 -7.51
C ARG A 9 3.33 19.80 -7.47
N LEU A 10 3.86 20.22 -8.60
CA LEU A 10 5.14 20.91 -8.68
C LEU A 10 4.91 22.39 -8.40
N LEU A 11 5.80 22.99 -7.65
CA LEU A 11 5.75 24.38 -7.19
C LEU A 11 7.04 25.08 -7.60
N ASP A 12 6.94 26.34 -7.98
CA ASP A 12 8.04 27.23 -8.35
C ASP A 12 8.73 27.90 -7.14
N ARG A 13 8.17 27.70 -5.96
CA ARG A 13 8.69 28.25 -4.70
C ARG A 13 8.22 27.44 -3.50
N PRO A 14 8.99 27.45 -2.39
CA PRO A 14 8.58 26.81 -1.15
C PRO A 14 7.24 27.36 -0.68
N SER A 15 6.35 26.48 -0.25
CA SER A 15 5.05 26.83 0.29
C SER A 15 4.95 26.41 1.76
N LYS A 16 4.22 27.18 2.58
CA LYS A 16 3.89 26.77 3.96
C LYS A 16 3.09 25.46 4.01
N ARG A 17 2.51 25.04 2.89
CA ARG A 17 1.80 23.78 2.70
C ARG A 17 2.66 22.67 2.12
N GLU A 18 3.95 22.97 1.88
CA GLU A 18 4.92 21.97 1.41
C GLU A 18 5.08 20.88 2.46
N VAL A 19 4.86 19.65 2.04
CA VAL A 19 5.12 18.50 2.91
C VAL A 19 6.63 18.31 2.96
N LYS A 20 7.18 18.25 4.17
CA LYS A 20 8.57 17.84 4.33
C LYS A 20 8.70 16.39 3.86
N ASP A 21 9.63 16.15 2.95
CA ASP A 21 10.00 14.82 2.47
C ASP A 21 10.90 14.13 3.51
N GLU A 22 10.33 13.88 4.70
CA GLU A 22 11.06 13.34 5.86
C GLU A 22 11.73 11.99 5.56
N ASP A 23 11.12 11.23 4.67
CA ASP A 23 11.62 9.91 4.27
C ASP A 23 12.51 9.97 3.01
N GLY A 24 12.67 11.15 2.37
CA GLY A 24 13.50 11.36 1.18
C GLY A 24 12.97 10.68 -0.10
N VAL A 25 11.71 10.26 -0.11
CA VAL A 25 11.16 9.47 -1.22
C VAL A 25 10.91 10.29 -2.48
N LEU A 26 10.57 11.57 -2.34
CA LEU A 26 10.36 12.47 -3.48
C LEU A 26 11.68 12.91 -4.11
N GLU A 27 12.72 13.13 -3.28
CA GLU A 27 14.06 13.39 -3.76
C GLU A 27 14.65 12.18 -4.49
N ALA A 28 14.50 10.97 -3.93
CA ALA A 28 14.89 9.74 -4.60
C ALA A 28 14.13 9.55 -5.93
N LEU A 29 12.84 9.91 -5.98
CA LEU A 29 12.04 9.83 -7.20
C LEU A 29 12.54 10.79 -8.29
N LEU A 30 12.89 12.02 -7.90
CA LEU A 30 13.43 12.99 -8.84
C LEU A 30 14.80 12.56 -9.36
N THR A 31 15.61 11.92 -8.50
CA THR A 31 16.88 11.30 -8.91
C THR A 31 16.63 10.21 -9.96
N ALA A 32 15.74 9.26 -9.68
CA ALA A 32 15.40 8.19 -10.61
C ALA A 32 14.85 8.72 -11.95
N TRP A 33 14.04 9.78 -11.92
CA TRP A 33 13.50 10.44 -13.10
C TRP A 33 14.63 11.02 -13.99
N VAL A 34 15.59 11.73 -13.40
CA VAL A 34 16.72 12.32 -14.13
C VAL A 34 17.68 11.25 -14.64
N GLU A 35 17.98 10.22 -13.84
CA GLU A 35 18.83 9.10 -14.25
C GLU A 35 18.24 8.30 -15.42
N ALA A 36 16.92 8.25 -15.52
CA ALA A 36 16.21 7.67 -16.66
C ALA A 36 16.22 8.61 -17.90
N ASN A 37 16.93 9.72 -17.85
CA ASN A 37 17.03 10.74 -18.91
C ASN A 37 15.69 11.40 -19.28
N HIS A 38 14.75 11.48 -18.35
CA HIS A 38 13.52 12.25 -18.54
C HIS A 38 13.77 13.76 -18.31
N PRO A 39 13.11 14.64 -19.08
CA PRO A 39 13.31 16.08 -18.96
C PRO A 39 12.76 16.63 -17.65
N LEU A 40 13.33 17.69 -17.15
CA LEU A 40 12.75 18.53 -16.11
C LEU A 40 11.73 19.50 -16.73
N PRO A 41 10.77 20.02 -15.94
CA PRO A 41 9.86 21.05 -16.42
C PRO A 41 10.61 22.27 -16.94
N GLU A 42 10.13 22.88 -18.02
CA GLU A 42 10.77 24.02 -18.66
C GLU A 42 10.97 25.18 -17.66
N GLY A 43 12.19 25.70 -17.62
CA GLY A 43 12.55 26.82 -16.74
C GLY A 43 12.85 26.42 -15.29
N PHE A 44 12.96 25.11 -14.98
CA PHE A 44 13.32 24.65 -13.65
C PHE A 44 14.62 23.86 -13.66
N GLU A 45 15.50 24.22 -12.72
CA GLU A 45 16.60 23.35 -12.30
C GLU A 45 16.09 22.40 -11.20
N ARG A 46 16.82 21.31 -10.98
CA ARG A 46 16.42 20.27 -10.00
C ARG A 46 16.21 20.83 -8.60
N GLU A 47 17.08 21.73 -8.18
CA GLU A 47 17.10 22.35 -6.85
C GLU A 47 15.96 23.36 -6.64
N GLU A 48 15.32 23.79 -7.72
CA GLU A 48 14.22 24.76 -7.72
C GLU A 48 12.84 24.08 -7.68
N LEU A 49 12.81 22.76 -7.86
CA LEU A 49 11.55 21.99 -7.82
C LEU A 49 11.12 21.76 -6.39
N HIS A 50 9.95 22.27 -6.06
CA HIS A 50 9.29 22.04 -4.78
C HIS A 50 8.03 21.20 -4.94
N TRP A 51 7.73 20.40 -3.91
CA TRP A 51 6.61 19.47 -3.94
C TRP A 51 5.46 19.92 -3.03
N GLY A 52 4.30 20.15 -3.60
CA GLY A 52 3.06 20.31 -2.84
C GLY A 52 2.32 18.97 -2.76
N VAL A 53 2.35 18.31 -1.61
CA VAL A 53 1.70 17.00 -1.41
C VAL A 53 0.48 17.15 -0.50
N ASN A 54 -0.66 16.67 -0.96
CA ASN A 54 -1.86 16.49 -0.15
C ASN A 54 -2.23 15.01 -0.12
N SER A 55 -2.09 14.39 1.03
CA SER A 55 -2.44 12.97 1.24
C SER A 55 -3.16 12.79 2.57
N LYS A 56 -4.27 12.08 2.53
CA LYS A 56 -5.01 11.64 3.73
C LYS A 56 -4.68 10.18 4.12
N ILE A 57 -3.76 9.53 3.40
CA ILE A 57 -3.34 8.16 3.71
C ILE A 57 -2.42 8.21 4.94
N PRO A 58 -2.75 7.51 6.02
CA PRO A 58 -1.89 7.46 7.21
C PRO A 58 -0.52 6.86 6.90
N LYS A 59 0.54 7.55 7.31
CA LYS A 59 1.92 7.09 7.13
C LYS A 59 2.28 5.95 8.10
N LYS A 60 3.20 5.07 7.68
CA LYS A 60 3.80 4.00 8.51
C LYS A 60 2.78 3.00 9.09
N GLN A 61 1.65 2.80 8.39
CA GLN A 61 0.60 1.84 8.79
C GLN A 61 0.38 0.71 7.76
N GLY A 62 1.27 0.54 6.80
CA GLY A 62 1.14 -0.50 5.77
C GLY A 62 0.08 -0.19 4.70
N LEU A 63 -0.29 1.08 4.55
CA LEU A 63 -1.34 1.53 3.62
C LEU A 63 -0.77 2.11 2.31
N LYS A 64 0.47 1.74 1.96
CA LYS A 64 1.12 2.09 0.68
C LYS A 64 1.20 3.59 0.40
N SER A 65 1.34 4.42 1.47
CA SER A 65 1.34 5.89 1.33
C SER A 65 2.52 6.41 0.51
N SER A 66 3.71 5.82 0.62
CA SER A 66 4.90 6.20 -0.16
C SER A 66 4.70 5.91 -1.65
N ALA A 67 4.23 4.71 -2.00
CA ALA A 67 3.95 4.35 -3.39
C ALA A 67 2.90 5.28 -4.02
N ALA A 68 1.82 5.59 -3.29
CA ALA A 68 0.78 6.49 -3.75
C ALA A 68 1.32 7.91 -4.00
N VAL A 69 2.23 8.39 -3.16
CA VAL A 69 2.92 9.70 -3.36
C VAL A 69 3.83 9.63 -4.59
N CYS A 70 4.65 8.57 -4.75
CA CYS A 70 5.51 8.40 -5.92
C CYS A 70 4.70 8.40 -7.23
N ILE A 71 3.66 7.60 -7.32
CA ILE A 71 2.82 7.54 -8.54
C ILE A 71 2.14 8.88 -8.83
N ALA A 72 1.66 9.59 -7.80
CA ALA A 72 1.08 10.91 -7.99
C ALA A 72 2.12 11.95 -8.42
N ALA A 73 3.36 11.87 -7.91
CA ALA A 73 4.47 12.73 -8.29
C ALA A 73 4.93 12.46 -9.74
N LEU A 74 5.04 11.19 -10.14
CA LEU A 74 5.32 10.83 -11.54
C LEU A 74 4.28 11.39 -12.50
N ARG A 75 2.99 11.28 -12.17
CA ARG A 75 1.92 11.88 -12.96
C ARG A 75 2.03 13.41 -13.04
N ALA A 76 2.53 14.07 -11.98
CA ALA A 76 2.75 15.51 -12.00
C ALA A 76 3.95 15.88 -12.90
N LEU A 77 5.05 15.11 -12.84
CA LEU A 77 6.20 15.28 -13.74
C LEU A 77 5.80 15.05 -15.20
N CYS A 78 5.16 13.92 -15.49
CA CYS A 78 4.68 13.61 -16.84
C CYS A 78 3.83 14.75 -17.44
N ARG A 79 2.93 15.31 -16.63
CA ARG A 79 2.09 16.43 -17.08
C ARG A 79 2.87 17.71 -17.29
N ALA A 80 3.87 18.00 -16.46
CA ALA A 80 4.66 19.22 -16.53
C ALA A 80 5.70 19.19 -17.66
N THR A 81 6.10 17.99 -18.10
CA THR A 81 7.14 17.80 -19.14
C THR A 81 6.58 17.24 -20.45
N ASP A 82 5.27 17.08 -20.55
CA ASP A 82 4.60 16.39 -21.68
C ASP A 82 5.21 15.00 -21.99
N THR A 83 5.70 14.33 -20.94
CA THR A 83 6.27 12.98 -21.03
C THR A 83 5.17 11.93 -20.83
N HIS A 84 5.17 10.90 -21.65
CA HIS A 84 4.32 9.73 -21.48
C HIS A 84 5.15 8.57 -20.92
N LEU A 85 4.66 7.96 -19.84
CA LEU A 85 5.23 6.74 -19.26
C LEU A 85 4.20 5.61 -19.30
N GLU A 86 4.64 4.46 -19.74
CA GLU A 86 3.86 3.24 -19.61
C GLU A 86 3.72 2.82 -18.12
N PRO A 87 2.66 2.08 -17.74
CA PRO A 87 2.46 1.67 -16.34
C PRO A 87 3.67 0.98 -15.71
N HIS A 88 4.36 0.12 -16.44
CA HIS A 88 5.56 -0.59 -15.94
C HIS A 88 6.75 0.34 -15.69
N GLU A 89 6.89 1.41 -16.48
CA GLU A 89 7.92 2.45 -16.28
C GLU A 89 7.64 3.25 -15.01
N MET A 90 6.37 3.65 -14.80
CA MET A 90 5.96 4.30 -13.54
C MET A 90 6.22 3.41 -12.32
N VAL A 91 5.94 2.11 -12.43
CA VAL A 91 6.22 1.14 -11.37
C VAL A 91 7.71 1.04 -11.10
N SER A 92 8.54 0.99 -12.16
CA SER A 92 9.99 0.94 -12.05
C SER A 92 10.55 2.12 -11.28
N LEU A 93 10.24 3.33 -11.70
CA LEU A 93 10.72 4.56 -11.07
C LEU A 93 10.24 4.69 -9.62
N ALA A 94 8.95 4.38 -9.36
CA ALA A 94 8.41 4.43 -8.01
C ALA A 94 9.05 3.40 -7.07
N THR A 95 9.35 2.19 -7.57
CA THR A 95 9.99 1.13 -6.78
C THR A 95 11.45 1.46 -6.51
N GLN A 96 12.19 1.98 -7.51
CA GLN A 96 13.56 2.46 -7.34
C GLN A 96 13.62 3.55 -6.25
N ALA A 97 12.76 4.56 -6.34
CA ALA A 97 12.70 5.63 -5.36
C ALA A 97 12.40 5.14 -3.93
N GLN A 98 11.46 4.20 -3.79
CA GLN A 98 11.12 3.64 -2.48
C GLN A 98 12.26 2.78 -1.89
N THR A 99 13.02 2.10 -2.74
CA THR A 99 14.16 1.28 -2.34
C THR A 99 15.31 2.18 -1.88
N GLU A 100 15.64 3.21 -2.65
CA GLU A 100 16.70 4.18 -2.34
C GLU A 100 16.39 4.95 -1.05
N ALA A 101 15.15 5.43 -0.90
CA ALA A 101 14.68 6.07 0.32
C ALA A 101 14.51 5.09 1.50
N LYS A 102 14.79 3.80 1.32
CA LYS A 102 14.66 2.74 2.34
C LYS A 102 13.27 2.66 2.98
N VAL A 103 12.22 3.05 2.25
CA VAL A 103 10.82 2.95 2.71
C VAL A 103 10.17 1.63 2.27
N SER A 104 10.68 0.97 1.23
CA SER A 104 10.37 -0.41 0.89
C SER A 104 11.28 -1.37 1.64
N LEU A 105 10.77 -2.53 2.00
CA LEU A 105 11.54 -3.59 2.66
C LEU A 105 12.11 -4.59 1.64
N THR A 106 11.30 -4.95 0.67
CA THR A 106 11.58 -6.01 -0.30
C THR A 106 11.95 -5.48 -1.68
N GLY A 107 11.75 -4.19 -1.96
CA GLY A 107 11.81 -3.66 -3.32
C GLY A 107 10.68 -4.19 -4.22
N SER A 108 9.62 -4.77 -3.63
CA SER A 108 8.51 -5.32 -4.40
C SER A 108 7.73 -4.24 -5.14
N ILE A 109 7.33 -4.58 -6.36
CA ILE A 109 6.55 -3.73 -7.27
C ILE A 109 5.05 -3.68 -6.93
N ASP A 110 4.58 -4.51 -5.98
CA ASP A 110 3.16 -4.64 -5.64
C ASP A 110 2.55 -3.35 -5.11
N ASP A 111 3.31 -2.59 -4.33
CA ASP A 111 2.87 -1.31 -3.76
C ASP A 111 2.56 -0.28 -4.85
N ALA A 112 3.42 -0.17 -5.87
CA ALA A 112 3.25 0.74 -6.99
C ALA A 112 2.13 0.28 -7.93
N TRP A 113 2.08 -1.02 -8.29
CA TRP A 113 1.01 -1.58 -9.10
C TRP A 113 -0.38 -1.35 -8.50
N SER A 114 -0.53 -1.53 -7.18
CA SER A 114 -1.82 -1.30 -6.50
C SER A 114 -2.30 0.16 -6.54
N CYS A 115 -1.41 1.11 -6.85
CA CYS A 115 -1.75 2.52 -7.05
C CYS A 115 -2.16 2.84 -8.50
N LEU A 116 -1.81 1.97 -9.44
CA LEU A 116 -2.09 2.15 -10.88
C LEU A 116 -3.34 1.39 -11.32
N SER A 117 -3.50 0.16 -10.86
CA SER A 117 -4.62 -0.70 -11.23
C SER A 117 -5.26 -1.36 -10.01
N PRO A 118 -6.61 -1.51 -10.00
CA PRO A 118 -7.31 -2.24 -8.94
C PRO A 118 -7.01 -3.74 -9.02
N GLY A 119 -7.48 -4.47 -8.00
CA GLY A 119 -7.48 -5.93 -7.99
C GLY A 119 -6.39 -6.56 -7.16
N TRP A 120 -6.27 -7.88 -7.26
CA TRP A 120 -5.28 -8.70 -6.61
C TRP A 120 -4.10 -8.95 -7.54
N LYS A 121 -2.90 -8.84 -7.01
CA LYS A 121 -1.71 -9.18 -7.77
C LYS A 121 -0.81 -10.10 -6.96
N LEU A 122 -0.40 -11.19 -7.57
CA LEU A 122 0.69 -12.02 -7.08
C LEU A 122 1.95 -11.61 -7.81
N ILE A 123 2.97 -11.22 -7.05
CA ILE A 123 4.21 -10.66 -7.60
C ILE A 123 5.38 -11.58 -7.32
N ASP A 124 6.16 -11.89 -8.35
CA ASP A 124 7.52 -12.40 -8.21
C ASP A 124 8.49 -11.22 -8.12
N VAL A 125 9.06 -11.03 -6.94
CA VAL A 125 10.00 -9.92 -6.69
C VAL A 125 11.38 -10.12 -7.33
N GLN A 126 11.67 -11.31 -7.86
CA GLN A 126 12.94 -11.63 -8.51
C GLN A 126 12.86 -11.51 -10.04
N ALA A 127 11.65 -11.51 -10.60
CA ALA A 127 11.45 -11.37 -12.02
C ALA A 127 11.58 -9.91 -12.49
N PRO A 128 11.91 -9.67 -13.76
CA PRO A 128 11.81 -8.34 -14.36
C PRO A 128 10.42 -7.74 -14.16
N ILE A 129 10.33 -6.41 -14.06
CA ILE A 129 9.06 -5.70 -13.76
C ILE A 129 7.95 -6.04 -14.76
N THR A 130 8.31 -6.23 -16.02
CA THR A 130 7.38 -6.60 -17.11
C THR A 130 6.84 -8.03 -17.00
N GLU A 131 7.51 -8.90 -16.24
CA GLU A 131 7.20 -10.33 -16.10
C GLU A 131 6.81 -10.69 -14.66
N GLY A 132 7.05 -9.79 -13.70
CA GLY A 132 6.89 -10.03 -12.27
C GLY A 132 5.43 -10.16 -11.80
N VAL A 133 4.44 -9.82 -12.63
CA VAL A 133 3.02 -10.01 -12.29
C VAL A 133 2.59 -11.42 -12.69
N LEU A 134 2.62 -12.34 -11.72
CA LEU A 134 2.24 -13.76 -11.94
C LEU A 134 0.73 -13.97 -11.97
N MET A 135 -0.04 -13.13 -11.29
CA MET A 135 -1.50 -13.16 -11.28
C MET A 135 -2.02 -11.72 -11.23
N ASP A 136 -3.00 -11.44 -12.04
CA ASP A 136 -3.79 -10.20 -12.03
C ASP A 136 -5.27 -10.56 -12.06
N ASP A 137 -5.97 -10.29 -10.96
CA ASP A 137 -7.37 -10.63 -10.75
C ASP A 137 -8.14 -9.36 -10.35
N PRO A 138 -9.35 -9.13 -10.84
CA PRO A 138 -10.13 -7.91 -10.53
C PRO A 138 -10.40 -7.70 -9.04
N GLY A 139 -10.23 -8.76 -8.23
CA GLY A 139 -10.36 -8.70 -6.78
C GLY A 139 -11.79 -8.81 -6.28
N LEU A 140 -12.00 -8.37 -5.04
CA LEU A 140 -13.31 -8.41 -4.41
C LEU A 140 -14.24 -7.35 -4.98
N SER A 141 -15.45 -7.75 -5.35
CA SER A 141 -16.52 -6.81 -5.67
C SER A 141 -16.92 -6.00 -4.43
N ALA A 142 -17.01 -4.68 -4.58
CA ALA A 142 -17.50 -3.83 -3.50
C ALA A 142 -19.00 -4.03 -3.21
N GLU A 143 -19.75 -4.60 -4.15
CA GLU A 143 -21.17 -4.98 -3.96
C GLU A 143 -21.32 -6.18 -3.03
N ASP A 144 -20.33 -7.08 -3.03
CA ASP A 144 -20.38 -8.31 -2.23
C ASP A 144 -19.67 -8.17 -0.89
N TRP A 145 -18.72 -7.22 -0.78
CA TRP A 145 -17.80 -7.16 0.35
C TRP A 145 -17.63 -5.75 0.92
N THR A 146 -17.66 -5.69 2.23
CA THR A 146 -17.24 -4.50 3.00
C THR A 146 -15.86 -4.74 3.59
N VAL A 147 -14.97 -3.77 3.43
CA VAL A 147 -13.63 -3.78 4.03
C VAL A 147 -13.59 -2.75 5.16
N LEU A 148 -13.30 -3.21 6.38
CA LEU A 148 -13.06 -2.35 7.53
C LEU A 148 -11.56 -2.25 7.77
N LEU A 149 -11.02 -1.03 7.76
CA LEU A 149 -9.66 -0.72 8.16
C LEU A 149 -9.64 -0.18 9.58
N VAL A 150 -8.85 -0.81 10.44
CA VAL A 150 -8.60 -0.33 11.81
C VAL A 150 -7.20 0.28 11.86
N LEU A 151 -7.11 1.58 12.10
CA LEU A 151 -5.87 2.35 12.10
C LEU A 151 -5.25 2.33 13.50
N ARG A 152 -4.17 1.58 13.68
CA ARG A 152 -3.55 1.33 14.98
C ARG A 152 -2.37 2.25 15.30
N GLY A 153 -2.22 3.33 14.55
CA GLY A 153 -1.10 4.25 14.65
C GLY A 153 0.13 3.80 13.83
N PRO A 154 1.21 4.56 13.86
CA PRO A 154 2.42 4.20 13.13
C PRO A 154 3.11 3.00 13.78
N ARG A 155 3.74 2.14 12.95
CA ARG A 155 4.52 1.01 13.46
C ARG A 155 5.70 1.49 14.30
N THR A 156 5.96 0.78 15.38
CA THR A 156 7.10 1.02 16.29
C THR A 156 8.29 0.13 15.97
N HIS A 157 8.04 -1.05 15.36
CA HIS A 157 9.06 -2.01 14.97
C HIS A 157 9.06 -2.17 13.43
N ARG A 158 10.23 -2.10 12.81
CA ARG A 158 10.41 -2.41 11.39
C ARG A 158 10.89 -3.85 11.28
N PRO A 159 10.11 -4.74 10.63
CA PRO A 159 10.54 -6.12 10.43
C PRO A 159 11.72 -6.19 9.47
N THR A 160 12.48 -7.28 9.56
CA THR A 160 13.55 -7.63 8.63
C THR A 160 13.07 -8.67 7.62
N LEU A 161 13.86 -8.92 6.58
CA LEU A 161 13.60 -10.02 5.65
C LEU A 161 13.65 -11.38 6.34
N GLU A 162 14.53 -11.53 7.35
CA GLU A 162 14.64 -12.77 8.13
C GLU A 162 13.39 -13.01 9.00
N ASP A 163 12.80 -11.97 9.59
CA ASP A 163 11.53 -12.08 10.31
C ASP A 163 10.42 -12.65 9.40
N PHE A 164 10.36 -12.20 8.13
CA PHE A 164 9.41 -12.75 7.15
C PHE A 164 9.80 -14.16 6.69
N ALA A 165 11.06 -14.44 6.43
CA ALA A 165 11.53 -15.77 6.02
C ALA A 165 11.22 -16.83 7.08
N SER A 166 11.27 -16.47 8.36
CA SER A 166 10.90 -17.36 9.47
C SER A 166 9.43 -17.79 9.46
N GLN A 167 8.57 -17.08 8.68
CA GLN A 167 7.14 -17.38 8.52
C GLN A 167 6.82 -18.03 7.16
N ALA A 168 7.79 -18.60 6.47
CA ALA A 168 7.65 -19.20 5.14
C ALA A 168 6.48 -20.17 5.04
N THR A 169 6.21 -20.97 6.08
CA THR A 169 5.08 -21.92 6.09
C THR A 169 3.72 -21.20 5.95
N ALA A 170 3.52 -20.07 6.63
CA ALA A 170 2.27 -19.32 6.52
C ALA A 170 2.11 -18.71 5.13
N PHE A 171 3.17 -18.17 4.55
CA PHE A 171 3.15 -17.63 3.19
C PHE A 171 2.97 -18.71 2.13
N GLN A 172 3.53 -19.91 2.34
CA GLN A 172 3.28 -21.06 1.48
C GLN A 172 1.79 -21.46 1.49
N GLN A 173 1.14 -21.47 2.66
CA GLN A 173 -0.30 -21.72 2.76
C GLN A 173 -1.13 -20.63 2.07
N ALA A 174 -0.70 -19.38 2.12
CA ALA A 174 -1.33 -18.30 1.36
C ALA A 174 -1.23 -18.53 -0.15
N LEU A 175 -0.07 -18.94 -0.64
CA LEU A 175 0.14 -19.25 -2.06
C LEU A 175 -0.75 -20.43 -2.52
N VAL A 176 -0.78 -21.52 -1.76
CA VAL A 176 -1.66 -22.67 -2.06
C VAL A 176 -3.12 -22.22 -2.10
N ALA A 177 -3.57 -21.43 -1.14
CA ALA A 177 -4.95 -20.94 -1.13
C ALA A 177 -5.28 -20.06 -2.36
N LEU A 178 -4.33 -19.27 -2.85
CA LEU A 178 -4.49 -18.52 -4.11
C LEU A 178 -4.62 -19.45 -5.32
N GLN A 179 -3.77 -20.47 -5.40
CA GLN A 179 -3.79 -21.48 -6.48
C GLN A 179 -5.12 -22.24 -6.50
N ASP A 180 -5.71 -22.47 -5.32
CA ASP A 180 -7.02 -23.11 -5.15
C ASP A 180 -8.20 -22.13 -5.39
N GLY A 181 -7.96 -20.90 -5.80
CA GLY A 181 -9.00 -19.91 -6.05
C GLY A 181 -9.66 -19.34 -4.77
N ASN A 182 -8.98 -19.40 -3.63
CA ASN A 182 -9.51 -18.97 -2.33
C ASN A 182 -8.78 -17.72 -1.78
N PRO A 183 -8.97 -16.53 -2.39
CA PRO A 183 -8.19 -15.34 -2.04
C PRO A 183 -8.41 -14.87 -0.59
N LEU A 184 -9.59 -15.05 -0.01
CA LEU A 184 -9.85 -14.66 1.38
C LEU A 184 -9.11 -15.57 2.38
N VAL A 185 -8.96 -16.86 2.05
CA VAL A 185 -8.14 -17.79 2.82
C VAL A 185 -6.66 -17.41 2.67
N ALA A 186 -6.24 -17.05 1.47
CA ALA A 186 -4.88 -16.56 1.21
C ALA A 186 -4.57 -15.32 2.03
N LEU A 187 -5.46 -14.30 2.05
CA LEU A 187 -5.31 -13.12 2.89
C LEU A 187 -5.17 -13.46 4.37
N THR A 188 -5.94 -14.44 4.84
CA THR A 188 -5.88 -14.89 6.23
C THR A 188 -4.52 -15.48 6.58
N TRP A 189 -4.00 -16.37 5.74
CA TRP A 189 -2.67 -16.96 5.94
C TRP A 189 -1.55 -15.94 5.80
N ASN A 190 -1.63 -15.06 4.79
CA ASN A 190 -0.69 -13.95 4.65
C ASN A 190 -0.70 -13.06 5.90
N GLY A 191 -1.89 -12.68 6.39
CA GLY A 191 -2.03 -11.89 7.61
C GLY A 191 -1.44 -12.57 8.84
N ARG A 192 -1.55 -13.89 8.98
CA ARG A 192 -0.91 -14.68 10.06
C ARG A 192 0.61 -14.63 9.96
N GLY A 193 1.17 -14.78 8.77
CA GLY A 193 2.60 -14.66 8.53
C GLY A 193 3.12 -13.27 8.89
N VAL A 194 2.44 -12.22 8.43
CA VAL A 194 2.82 -10.83 8.71
C VAL A 194 2.74 -10.51 10.20
N VAL A 195 1.65 -10.88 10.89
CA VAL A 195 1.50 -10.70 12.34
C VAL A 195 2.64 -11.35 13.11
N ALA A 196 3.05 -12.56 12.72
CA ALA A 196 4.13 -13.29 13.37
C ALA A 196 5.49 -12.63 13.10
N ALA A 197 5.77 -12.23 11.85
CA ALA A 197 6.99 -11.51 11.49
C ALA A 197 7.11 -10.16 12.22
N LEU A 198 6.01 -9.45 12.41
CA LEU A 198 5.95 -8.21 13.18
C LEU A 198 5.97 -8.41 14.70
N ARG A 199 5.83 -9.64 15.18
CA ARG A 199 5.62 -9.97 16.61
C ARG A 199 4.44 -9.22 17.21
N ASP A 200 3.41 -8.96 16.38
CA ASP A 200 2.24 -8.14 16.73
C ASP A 200 1.17 -8.98 17.42
N VAL A 201 1.36 -9.21 18.73
CA VAL A 201 0.44 -10.02 19.55
C VAL A 201 -0.98 -9.43 19.56
N GLU A 202 -1.10 -8.09 19.60
CA GLU A 202 -2.39 -7.40 19.60
C GLU A 202 -3.08 -7.56 18.23
N GLY A 203 -2.36 -7.35 17.13
CA GLY A 203 -2.90 -7.56 15.78
C GLY A 203 -3.38 -8.98 15.56
N ARG A 204 -2.67 -9.98 16.09
CA ARG A 204 -3.11 -11.38 16.06
C ARG A 204 -4.41 -11.59 16.83
N LYS A 205 -4.49 -11.02 18.03
CA LYS A 205 -5.72 -11.10 18.83
C LYS A 205 -6.89 -10.45 18.11
N MET A 206 -6.70 -9.24 17.59
CA MET A 206 -7.73 -8.52 16.86
C MET A 206 -8.21 -9.27 15.61
N ALA A 207 -7.29 -9.87 14.85
CA ALA A 207 -7.66 -10.70 13.70
C ALA A 207 -8.52 -11.91 14.13
N ASN A 208 -8.11 -12.62 15.19
CA ASN A 208 -8.88 -13.75 15.71
C ASN A 208 -10.26 -13.30 16.24
N ASP A 209 -10.33 -12.20 16.97
CA ASP A 209 -11.59 -11.63 17.47
C ASP A 209 -12.52 -11.24 16.30
N SER A 210 -11.96 -10.79 15.18
CA SER A 210 -12.74 -10.48 13.98
C SER A 210 -13.39 -11.75 13.38
N PHE A 211 -12.64 -12.87 13.32
CA PHE A 211 -13.21 -14.15 12.88
C PHE A 211 -14.32 -14.66 13.81
N MET A 212 -14.12 -14.56 15.11
CA MET A 212 -15.16 -14.91 16.09
C MET A 212 -16.42 -14.06 15.95
N ASN A 213 -16.29 -12.88 15.35
CA ASN A 213 -17.38 -11.98 15.01
C ASN A 213 -17.83 -12.07 13.54
N SER A 214 -17.58 -13.20 12.89
CA SER A 214 -18.07 -13.53 11.53
C SER A 214 -17.38 -12.79 10.38
N ALA A 215 -16.18 -12.23 10.57
CA ALA A 215 -15.35 -11.81 9.44
C ALA A 215 -14.96 -13.02 8.58
N ARG A 216 -14.86 -12.82 7.28
CA ARG A 216 -14.41 -13.85 6.34
C ARG A 216 -12.90 -13.86 6.15
N SER A 217 -12.26 -12.71 6.33
CA SER A 217 -10.82 -12.60 6.38
C SER A 217 -10.42 -11.44 7.31
N ALA A 218 -9.29 -11.57 7.97
CA ALA A 218 -8.70 -10.50 8.76
C ALA A 218 -7.17 -10.67 8.79
N GLY A 219 -6.45 -9.58 8.62
CA GLY A 219 -4.98 -9.59 8.62
C GLY A 219 -4.39 -8.20 8.65
N ILE A 220 -3.09 -8.14 8.84
CA ILE A 220 -2.33 -6.88 8.81
C ILE A 220 -2.12 -6.44 7.37
N SER A 221 -2.30 -5.16 7.12
CA SER A 221 -2.04 -4.53 5.83
C SER A 221 -0.56 -4.29 5.62
N GLY A 222 0.03 -4.83 4.56
CA GLY A 222 1.44 -4.66 4.23
C GLY A 222 2.36 -4.95 5.42
N SER A 223 3.29 -4.06 5.71
CA SER A 223 4.17 -4.15 6.88
C SER A 223 3.56 -3.53 8.16
N GLY A 224 2.25 -3.39 8.22
CA GLY A 224 1.45 -3.04 9.39
C GLY A 224 1.62 -1.63 9.94
N PRO A 225 0.98 -1.36 11.08
CA PRO A 225 0.12 -2.25 11.88
C PRO A 225 -1.38 -2.15 11.58
N ALA A 226 -1.83 -1.44 10.53
CA ALA A 226 -3.26 -1.38 10.24
C ALA A 226 -3.85 -2.78 10.03
N LEU A 227 -5.02 -3.04 10.62
CA LEU A 227 -5.75 -4.29 10.44
C LEU A 227 -6.80 -4.12 9.36
N VAL A 228 -6.85 -5.05 8.43
CA VAL A 228 -7.89 -5.18 7.40
C VAL A 228 -8.83 -6.30 7.79
N ILE A 229 -10.12 -6.04 7.74
CA ILE A 229 -11.17 -7.02 8.03
C ILE A 229 -12.13 -7.03 6.85
N VAL A 230 -12.42 -8.21 6.31
CA VAL A 230 -13.34 -8.40 5.18
C VAL A 230 -14.60 -9.11 5.67
N VAL A 231 -15.74 -8.48 5.40
CA VAL A 231 -17.07 -8.97 5.82
C VAL A 231 -17.98 -8.95 4.60
N PRO A 232 -18.88 -9.94 4.41
CA PRO A 232 -19.91 -9.86 3.37
C PRO A 232 -20.75 -8.57 3.50
N ALA A 233 -20.97 -7.87 2.40
CA ALA A 233 -21.69 -6.58 2.41
C ALA A 233 -23.09 -6.69 3.01
N GLN A 234 -23.77 -7.84 2.81
CA GLN A 234 -25.10 -8.10 3.34
C GLN A 234 -25.13 -8.27 4.87
N GLN A 235 -23.96 -8.41 5.51
CA GLN A 235 -23.85 -8.57 6.97
C GLN A 235 -23.63 -7.23 7.68
N THR A 236 -24.43 -6.21 7.37
CA THR A 236 -24.38 -4.88 7.99
C THR A 236 -24.30 -4.93 9.53
N PRO A 237 -25.08 -5.76 10.25
CA PRO A 237 -24.96 -5.84 11.72
C PRO A 237 -23.58 -6.28 12.20
N THR A 238 -22.89 -7.16 11.44
CA THR A 238 -21.53 -7.59 11.75
C THR A 238 -20.53 -6.44 11.55
N VAL A 239 -20.67 -5.70 10.46
CA VAL A 239 -19.83 -4.54 10.17
C VAL A 239 -19.95 -3.50 11.27
N GLU A 240 -21.18 -3.12 11.64
CA GLU A 240 -21.44 -2.13 12.67
C GLU A 240 -20.93 -2.58 14.06
N ARG A 241 -21.08 -3.85 14.40
CA ARG A 241 -20.54 -4.42 15.64
C ARG A 241 -19.01 -4.34 15.68
N LEU A 242 -18.33 -4.78 14.63
CA LEU A 242 -16.87 -4.72 14.54
C LEU A 242 -16.35 -3.29 14.56
N LYS A 243 -17.01 -2.38 13.81
CA LYS A 243 -16.69 -0.96 13.81
C LYS A 243 -16.85 -0.35 15.21
N SER A 244 -17.99 -0.58 15.87
CA SER A 244 -18.24 -0.10 17.24
C SER A 244 -17.21 -0.65 18.22
N TRP A 245 -16.87 -1.95 18.12
CA TRP A 245 -15.89 -2.58 18.98
C TRP A 245 -14.50 -1.94 18.89
N TYR A 246 -14.04 -1.67 17.65
CA TYR A 246 -12.71 -1.09 17.46
C TYR A 246 -12.67 0.42 17.58
N SER A 247 -13.73 1.14 17.23
CA SER A 247 -13.77 2.62 17.26
C SER A 247 -13.54 3.23 18.64
N ASN A 248 -13.77 2.47 19.70
CA ASN A 248 -13.48 2.92 21.06
C ASN A 248 -11.96 3.08 21.35
N ARG A 249 -11.12 2.44 20.52
CA ARG A 249 -9.65 2.45 20.69
C ARG A 249 -8.92 3.00 19.48
N TYR A 250 -9.46 2.81 18.29
CA TYR A 250 -8.79 3.09 17.04
C TYR A 250 -9.71 3.78 16.04
N PRO A 251 -9.19 4.74 15.24
CA PRO A 251 -9.90 5.22 14.06
C PRO A 251 -10.20 4.05 13.10
N CYS A 252 -11.45 3.96 12.65
CA CYS A 252 -11.90 2.95 11.71
C CYS A 252 -12.37 3.62 10.41
N LEU A 253 -12.04 2.98 9.27
CA LEU A 253 -12.45 3.40 7.94
C LEU A 253 -13.24 2.26 7.30
N LEU A 254 -14.39 2.57 6.73
CA LEU A 254 -15.19 1.63 5.95
C LEU A 254 -14.98 1.90 4.45
N TYR A 255 -14.90 0.83 3.70
CA TYR A 255 -14.96 0.82 2.24
C TYR A 255 -16.10 -0.10 1.84
N THR A 256 -17.16 0.54 1.34
CA THR A 256 -18.34 -0.10 0.74
C THR A 256 -18.46 0.37 -0.69
N SER A 257 -19.28 -0.28 -1.49
CA SER A 257 -19.83 0.36 -2.69
C SER A 257 -20.77 1.49 -2.27
N ASP A 258 -20.55 2.69 -2.80
CA ASP A 258 -21.56 3.74 -2.79
C ASP A 258 -22.58 3.46 -3.89
#